data_5db1485e335ed082ec77504fe66b6c2c
#
_entry.id   5db1485e335ed082ec77504fe66b6c2c
#
_cell.length_a   1.000
_cell.length_b   1.000
_cell.length_c   1.000
_cell.angle_alpha   90.00
_cell.angle_beta   90.00
_cell.angle_gamma   90.00
#
_symmetry.space_group_name_H-M   'P 1'
#
loop_
_entity.id
_entity.type
_entity.pdbx_description
1 polymer ?
#
loop_
_entity_poly.entity_id
_entity_poly.type
_entity_poly.pdbx_seq_one_letter_code
_entity_poly.pdbx_strand_id
1 'polypeptide(L)'
;MIGAGPAGSTAAYTLASAGARVLLVDKAVFPRDKPCGGGVTLRGARLLPFTLEPVVEDALDRLDCSLRYRSRFRRRAAGPLAYMTQRTRLDHFLLLKAAEAGAEVREGVTVDAREVDARIVIGADGCNGSSAKQLGLGGGIVHGVALEANVPYDARFAHTMVLDLAVIHGGYGWVFPKGDHLNVGVGGNASEGPRLRTELRRLCNEHGIDPDAAVDTRGYRLPMRTPETTLARGNAAVIGDAAGLVDPFSGDGMYEAFVSAQLAAAAALDVLSGKAAGMEPYAAAVTRRIAPLTTAGWGAKRAFERFPRTAYALARLPPSFRALEKLLRGDLDRPGDARGMERGAMRLIYAVARAAA
;
A
#
# COMPACT_ATOMS: atom_id res chain seq x y z
N MET A 1 9.70 11.00 15.07
CA MET A 1 8.82 10.25 14.15
C MET A 1 7.38 10.48 14.57
N ILE A 2 6.51 10.94 13.68
CA ILE A 2 5.11 11.25 13.97
C ILE A 2 4.22 10.26 13.23
N GLY A 3 3.53 9.37 13.97
CA GLY A 3 2.72 8.26 13.46
C GLY A 3 3.44 6.92 13.54
N ALA A 4 2.84 5.95 14.22
CA ALA A 4 3.38 4.61 14.46
C ALA A 4 2.67 3.52 13.63
N GLY A 5 2.18 3.89 12.43
CA GLY A 5 1.74 2.94 11.42
C GLY A 5 2.93 2.21 10.77
N PRO A 6 2.68 1.37 9.73
CA PRO A 6 3.72 0.56 9.11
C PRO A 6 4.96 1.34 8.66
N ALA A 7 4.77 2.52 8.06
CA ALA A 7 5.89 3.36 7.64
C ALA A 7 6.70 3.91 8.83
N GLY A 8 6.02 4.50 9.83
CA GLY A 8 6.68 5.11 10.97
C GLY A 8 7.39 4.11 11.86
N SER A 9 6.74 2.98 12.19
CA SER A 9 7.36 1.92 12.99
C SER A 9 8.56 1.29 12.28
N THR A 10 8.48 1.05 10.96
CA THR A 10 9.61 0.52 10.18
C THR A 10 10.79 1.50 10.14
N ALA A 11 10.53 2.81 9.96
CA ALA A 11 11.59 3.81 9.97
C ALA A 11 12.20 3.95 11.36
N ALA A 12 11.39 3.95 12.42
CA ALA A 12 11.84 3.99 13.80
C ALA A 12 12.71 2.79 14.16
N TYR A 13 12.27 1.57 13.77
CA TYR A 13 13.06 0.35 13.90
C TYR A 13 14.43 0.49 13.23
N THR A 14 14.44 0.92 11.96
CA THR A 14 15.66 1.00 11.16
C THR A 14 16.67 2.01 11.78
N LEU A 15 16.17 3.17 12.22
CA LEU A 15 16.98 4.20 12.84
C LEU A 15 17.51 3.77 14.21
N ALA A 16 16.67 3.21 15.06
CA ALA A 16 17.05 2.75 16.39
C ALA A 16 18.07 1.60 16.32
N SER A 17 17.85 0.62 15.43
CA SER A 17 18.80 -0.46 15.16
C SER A 17 20.18 0.03 14.68
N ALA A 18 20.23 1.21 14.04
CA ALA A 18 21.48 1.86 13.65
C ALA A 18 22.08 2.76 14.76
N GLY A 19 21.52 2.73 15.97
CA GLY A 19 22.02 3.49 17.13
C GLY A 19 21.57 4.94 17.21
N ALA A 20 20.63 5.37 16.37
CA ALA A 20 20.05 6.69 16.47
C ALA A 20 19.06 6.79 17.65
N ARG A 21 19.04 7.92 18.36
CA ARG A 21 18.02 8.19 19.37
C ARG A 21 16.71 8.57 18.68
N VAL A 22 15.69 7.72 18.81
CA VAL A 22 14.40 7.86 18.12
C VAL A 22 13.28 8.02 19.13
N LEU A 23 12.46 9.08 18.95
CA LEU A 23 11.15 9.23 19.57
C LEU A 23 10.07 8.94 18.52
N LEU A 24 9.26 7.92 18.76
CA LEU A 24 8.10 7.54 17.95
C LEU A 24 6.83 7.90 18.69
N VAL A 25 6.03 8.83 18.15
CA VAL A 25 4.77 9.28 18.76
C VAL A 25 3.58 8.93 17.89
N ASP A 26 2.49 8.48 18.50
CA ASP A 26 1.20 8.30 17.83
C ASP A 26 0.06 8.80 18.71
N LYS A 27 -0.97 9.41 18.09
CA LYS A 27 -2.16 9.87 18.78
C LYS A 27 -3.06 8.74 19.28
N ALA A 28 -2.94 7.56 18.68
CA ALA A 28 -3.67 6.37 19.10
C ALA A 28 -2.88 5.60 20.17
N VAL A 29 -3.60 4.78 20.93
CA VAL A 29 -3.06 3.72 21.80
C VAL A 29 -3.21 2.40 21.05
N PHE A 30 -2.17 1.59 21.03
CA PHE A 30 -2.16 0.30 20.34
C PHE A 30 -2.52 -0.85 21.29
N PRO A 31 -3.16 -1.94 20.78
CA PRO A 31 -3.51 -2.17 19.39
C PRO A 31 -4.68 -1.29 18.92
N ARG A 32 -4.57 -0.73 17.72
CA ARG A 32 -5.63 0.07 17.12
C ARG A 32 -5.95 -0.41 15.72
N ASP A 33 -7.18 -0.25 15.27
CA ASP A 33 -7.58 -0.61 13.93
C ASP A 33 -7.47 0.56 12.93
N LYS A 34 -7.29 0.22 11.66
CA LYS A 34 -7.28 1.15 10.52
C LYS A 34 -7.88 0.45 9.30
N PRO A 35 -8.82 1.07 8.57
CA PRO A 35 -9.35 0.51 7.34
C PRO A 35 -8.23 0.13 6.36
N CYS A 36 -8.22 -1.14 5.91
CA CYS A 36 -7.24 -1.68 4.98
C CYS A 36 -7.60 -3.11 4.59
N GLY A 37 -7.55 -3.46 3.33
CA GLY A 37 -7.67 -4.84 2.87
C GLY A 37 -6.71 -5.82 3.55
N GLY A 38 -5.61 -5.33 4.15
CA GLY A 38 -4.70 -6.11 5.00
C GLY A 38 -3.64 -6.92 4.25
N GLY A 39 -3.57 -6.79 2.93
CA GLY A 39 -2.57 -7.50 2.14
C GLY A 39 -1.18 -6.88 2.27
N VAL A 40 -0.18 -7.70 2.58
CA VAL A 40 1.24 -7.39 2.49
C VAL A 40 1.85 -8.29 1.43
N THR A 41 2.24 -7.73 0.30
CA THR A 41 2.88 -8.51 -0.76
C THR A 41 4.16 -9.16 -0.26
N LEU A 42 4.52 -10.33 -0.81
CA LEU A 42 5.73 -11.03 -0.37
C LEU A 42 6.98 -10.15 -0.56
N ARG A 43 7.03 -9.33 -1.63
CA ARG A 43 8.11 -8.35 -1.83
C ARG A 43 8.17 -7.30 -0.71
N GLY A 44 7.02 -6.91 -0.16
CA GLY A 44 6.94 -5.98 0.97
C GLY A 44 7.42 -6.63 2.27
N ALA A 45 6.97 -7.86 2.53
CA ALA A 45 7.40 -8.62 3.70
C ALA A 45 8.92 -8.87 3.71
N ARG A 46 9.52 -9.13 2.54
CA ARG A 46 10.99 -9.34 2.39
C ARG A 46 11.85 -8.11 2.68
N LEU A 47 11.25 -6.92 2.75
CA LEU A 47 11.97 -5.69 3.13
C LEU A 47 12.21 -5.60 4.64
N LEU A 48 11.43 -6.31 5.42
CA LEU A 48 11.55 -6.29 6.88
C LEU A 48 12.67 -7.25 7.33
N PRO A 49 13.49 -6.88 8.32
CA PRO A 49 14.57 -7.72 8.82
C PRO A 49 14.09 -8.81 9.79
N PHE A 50 12.80 -8.99 9.91
CA PHE A 50 12.12 -10.00 10.73
C PHE A 50 10.92 -10.58 10.00
N THR A 51 10.48 -11.77 10.42
CA THR A 51 9.31 -12.42 9.83
C THR A 51 8.00 -11.79 10.29
N LEU A 52 7.00 -11.78 9.40
CA LEU A 52 5.61 -11.40 9.73
C LEU A 52 4.76 -12.59 10.19
N GLU A 53 5.31 -13.80 10.24
CA GLU A 53 4.59 -15.03 10.59
C GLU A 53 3.65 -14.89 11.81
N PRO A 54 4.05 -14.23 12.92
CA PRO A 54 3.18 -14.09 14.09
C PRO A 54 1.88 -13.32 13.84
N VAL A 55 1.78 -12.56 12.74
CA VAL A 55 0.64 -11.70 12.40
C VAL A 55 0.03 -12.02 11.04
N VAL A 56 0.43 -13.12 10.41
CA VAL A 56 -0.17 -13.62 9.17
C VAL A 56 -1.45 -14.37 9.48
N GLU A 57 -2.54 -13.95 8.88
CA GLU A 57 -3.86 -14.59 8.99
C GLU A 57 -4.08 -15.62 7.88
N ASP A 58 -3.59 -15.35 6.68
CA ASP A 58 -3.64 -16.22 5.51
C ASP A 58 -2.48 -15.91 4.55
N ALA A 59 -2.06 -16.90 3.77
CA ALA A 59 -1.05 -16.76 2.74
C ALA A 59 -1.67 -17.04 1.38
N LEU A 60 -1.83 -16.00 0.56
CA LEU A 60 -2.54 -16.08 -0.71
C LEU A 60 -1.64 -16.60 -1.82
N ASP A 61 -1.93 -17.78 -2.35
CA ASP A 61 -1.25 -18.37 -3.51
C ASP A 61 -2.13 -18.42 -4.76
N ARG A 62 -3.39 -17.97 -4.68
CA ARG A 62 -4.37 -18.00 -5.76
C ARG A 62 -4.85 -16.61 -6.11
N LEU A 63 -5.01 -16.38 -7.40
CA LEU A 63 -5.69 -15.22 -7.96
C LEU A 63 -6.99 -15.68 -8.64
N ASP A 64 -8.10 -15.11 -8.22
CA ASP A 64 -9.40 -15.21 -8.88
C ASP A 64 -9.77 -13.82 -9.38
N CYS A 65 -9.78 -13.62 -10.70
CA CYS A 65 -9.93 -12.29 -11.27
C CYS A 65 -11.04 -12.26 -12.31
N SER A 66 -11.88 -11.24 -12.27
CA SER A 66 -12.95 -11.01 -13.25
C SER A 66 -12.89 -9.61 -13.86
N LEU A 67 -13.58 -9.39 -14.95
CA LEU A 67 -13.90 -8.08 -15.50
C LEU A 67 -15.39 -7.83 -15.31
N ARG A 68 -15.74 -6.88 -14.42
CA ARG A 68 -17.14 -6.52 -14.14
C ARG A 68 -18.00 -7.74 -13.79
N TYR A 69 -17.46 -8.62 -12.90
CA TYR A 69 -18.05 -9.88 -12.44
C TYR A 69 -18.19 -10.96 -13.54
N ARG A 70 -17.66 -10.72 -14.74
CA ARG A 70 -17.74 -11.62 -15.89
C ARG A 70 -16.35 -12.05 -16.37
N SER A 71 -16.33 -13.04 -17.28
CA SER A 71 -15.06 -13.48 -17.91
C SER A 71 -13.98 -13.84 -16.91
N ARG A 72 -14.35 -14.50 -15.81
CA ARG A 72 -13.49 -14.89 -14.69
C ARG A 72 -12.35 -15.82 -15.13
N PHE A 73 -11.17 -15.63 -14.57
CA PHE A 73 -10.09 -16.59 -14.66
C PHE A 73 -9.43 -16.80 -13.30
N ARG A 74 -8.86 -17.98 -13.13
CA ARG A 74 -8.12 -18.36 -11.93
C ARG A 74 -6.70 -18.72 -12.28
N ARG A 75 -5.77 -18.36 -11.39
CA ARG A 75 -4.35 -18.73 -11.47
C ARG A 75 -3.87 -19.12 -10.09
N ARG A 76 -2.95 -20.08 -10.07
CA ARG A 76 -2.22 -20.44 -8.86
C ARG A 76 -0.74 -20.09 -9.07
N ALA A 77 -0.16 -19.44 -8.08
CA ALA A 77 1.25 -19.10 -8.04
C ALA A 77 2.07 -20.28 -7.48
N ALA A 78 3.37 -20.25 -7.70
CA ALA A 78 4.30 -21.24 -7.16
C ALA A 78 4.48 -21.14 -5.63
N GLY A 79 3.96 -20.08 -5.03
CA GLY A 79 3.98 -19.85 -3.59
C GLY A 79 3.25 -18.55 -3.25
N PRO A 80 3.33 -18.06 -2.02
CA PRO A 80 2.58 -16.87 -1.60
C PRO A 80 2.85 -15.65 -2.48
N LEU A 81 1.78 -14.97 -2.89
CA LEU A 81 1.78 -13.66 -3.54
C LEU A 81 1.77 -12.54 -2.50
N ALA A 82 0.96 -12.76 -1.45
CA ALA A 82 0.79 -11.84 -0.35
C ALA A 82 0.43 -12.58 0.93
N TYR A 83 0.75 -11.99 2.06
CA TYR A 83 0.25 -12.36 3.38
C TYR A 83 -0.91 -11.44 3.74
N MET A 84 -1.99 -12.03 4.24
CA MET A 84 -3.11 -11.28 4.80
C MET A 84 -2.87 -11.02 6.27
N THR A 85 -3.16 -9.81 6.70
CA THR A 85 -2.93 -9.37 8.08
C THR A 85 -4.11 -8.55 8.58
N GLN A 86 -4.29 -8.48 9.88
CA GLN A 86 -5.19 -7.53 10.55
C GLN A 86 -4.36 -6.35 11.08
N ARG A 87 -4.81 -5.12 10.81
CA ARG A 87 -4.08 -3.89 11.16
C ARG A 87 -3.90 -3.72 12.68
N THR A 88 -4.84 -4.22 13.48
CA THR A 88 -4.71 -4.30 14.93
C THR A 88 -3.48 -5.07 15.36
N ARG A 89 -3.22 -6.22 14.73
CA ARG A 89 -2.08 -7.08 15.04
C ARG A 89 -0.80 -6.60 14.36
N LEU A 90 -0.85 -6.31 13.04
CA LEU A 90 0.32 -5.90 12.28
C LEU A 90 0.94 -4.61 12.80
N ASP A 91 0.12 -3.55 12.98
CA ASP A 91 0.65 -2.25 13.37
C ASP A 91 1.24 -2.31 14.80
N HIS A 92 0.58 -3.03 15.72
CA HIS A 92 1.10 -3.24 17.06
C HIS A 92 2.41 -4.06 17.05
N PHE A 93 2.47 -5.12 16.25
CA PHE A 93 3.70 -5.91 16.09
C PHE A 93 4.88 -5.07 15.60
N LEU A 94 4.66 -4.23 14.57
CA LEU A 94 5.69 -3.35 14.04
C LEU A 94 6.13 -2.28 15.05
N LEU A 95 5.21 -1.75 15.85
CA LEU A 95 5.50 -0.81 16.93
C LEU A 95 6.36 -1.47 18.00
N LEU A 96 6.02 -2.69 18.43
CA LEU A 96 6.82 -3.45 19.40
C LEU A 96 8.23 -3.74 18.86
N LYS A 97 8.38 -4.06 17.57
CA LYS A 97 9.70 -4.22 16.95
C LYS A 97 10.52 -2.94 16.99
N ALA A 98 9.89 -1.78 16.80
CA ALA A 98 10.59 -0.50 16.94
C ALA A 98 11.04 -0.24 18.38
N ALA A 99 10.20 -0.55 19.36
CA ALA A 99 10.55 -0.44 20.79
C ALA A 99 11.68 -1.42 21.18
N GLU A 100 11.60 -2.68 20.73
CA GLU A 100 12.65 -3.70 20.95
C GLU A 100 14.02 -3.23 20.37
N ALA A 101 14.00 -2.50 19.26
CA ALA A 101 15.21 -1.93 18.66
C ALA A 101 15.76 -0.70 19.41
N GLY A 102 15.06 -0.20 20.44
CA GLY A 102 15.48 0.94 21.27
C GLY A 102 14.80 2.27 20.94
N ALA A 103 13.74 2.29 20.12
CA ALA A 103 12.96 3.51 19.95
C ALA A 103 12.12 3.79 21.21
N GLU A 104 12.14 5.06 21.68
CA GLU A 104 11.20 5.53 22.69
C GLU A 104 9.82 5.70 22.05
N VAL A 105 8.81 4.98 22.55
CA VAL A 105 7.44 5.03 22.04
C VAL A 105 6.54 5.80 22.99
N ARG A 106 5.76 6.74 22.44
CA ARG A 106 4.72 7.47 23.18
C ARG A 106 3.39 7.37 22.43
N GLU A 107 2.48 6.63 23.00
CA GLU A 107 1.12 6.42 22.49
C GLU A 107 0.14 7.42 23.13
N GLY A 108 -1.00 7.68 22.46
CA GLY A 108 -2.01 8.61 22.95
C GLY A 108 -1.57 10.09 22.91
N VAL A 109 -0.51 10.42 22.16
CA VAL A 109 0.10 11.76 22.14
C VAL A 109 -0.06 12.40 20.76
N THR A 110 -0.75 13.52 20.73
CA THR A 110 -0.80 14.38 19.52
C THR A 110 0.26 15.47 19.63
N VAL A 111 1.04 15.65 18.57
CA VAL A 111 2.09 16.68 18.50
C VAL A 111 1.88 17.59 17.29
N ASP A 112 2.27 18.86 17.43
CA ASP A 112 2.45 19.75 16.29
C ASP A 112 3.88 19.55 15.75
N ALA A 113 3.99 19.15 14.49
CA ALA A 113 5.28 18.85 13.87
C ALA A 113 6.24 20.06 13.82
N ARG A 114 5.71 21.30 13.93
CA ARG A 114 6.49 22.54 13.94
C ARG A 114 7.15 22.83 15.29
N GLU A 115 6.58 22.25 16.36
CA GLU A 115 7.01 22.47 17.75
C GLU A 115 7.90 21.33 18.28
N VAL A 116 8.15 20.30 17.44
CA VAL A 116 8.98 19.17 17.85
C VAL A 116 10.45 19.58 17.87
N ASP A 117 11.07 19.57 19.05
CA ASP A 117 12.51 19.77 19.23
C ASP A 117 13.27 18.48 18.88
N ALA A 118 13.65 18.37 17.60
CA ALA A 118 14.45 17.25 17.10
C ALA A 118 15.32 17.70 15.91
N ARG A 119 16.47 17.04 15.74
CA ARG A 119 17.35 17.30 14.58
C ARG A 119 16.69 16.96 13.26
N ILE A 120 15.79 15.96 13.26
CA ILE A 120 15.05 15.48 12.07
C ILE A 120 13.63 15.18 12.49
N VAL A 121 12.66 15.64 11.70
CA VAL A 121 11.24 15.33 11.88
C VAL A 121 10.72 14.56 10.67
N ILE A 122 10.14 13.38 10.89
CA ILE A 122 9.55 12.56 9.83
C ILE A 122 8.06 12.34 10.12
N GLY A 123 7.20 12.83 9.22
CA GLY A 123 5.76 12.62 9.25
C GLY A 123 5.39 11.28 8.62
N ALA A 124 4.69 10.44 9.39
CA ALA A 124 4.21 9.10 9.01
C ALA A 124 2.76 8.87 9.48
N ASP A 125 2.01 9.94 9.71
CA ASP A 125 0.67 9.96 10.32
C ASP A 125 -0.48 9.65 9.34
N GLY A 126 -0.12 9.17 8.14
CA GLY A 126 -1.06 8.65 7.16
C GLY A 126 -1.81 9.73 6.38
N CYS A 127 -2.77 9.31 5.57
CA CYS A 127 -3.54 10.18 4.66
C CYS A 127 -4.32 11.29 5.38
N ASN A 128 -4.77 11.04 6.61
CA ASN A 128 -5.57 11.97 7.41
C ASN A 128 -4.73 12.69 8.49
N GLY A 129 -3.41 12.55 8.41
CA GLY A 129 -2.47 13.23 9.31
C GLY A 129 -2.32 14.71 8.97
N SER A 130 -1.71 15.44 9.89
CA SER A 130 -1.46 16.88 9.76
C SER A 130 0.01 17.21 9.51
N SER A 131 0.93 16.25 9.76
CA SER A 131 2.38 16.50 9.73
C SER A 131 2.86 17.03 8.38
N ALA A 132 2.37 16.48 7.27
CA ALA A 132 2.73 16.95 5.93
C ALA A 132 2.42 18.45 5.75
N LYS A 133 1.20 18.87 6.10
CA LYS A 133 0.77 20.27 6.03
C LYS A 133 1.56 21.16 6.98
N GLN A 134 1.77 20.72 8.23
CA GLN A 134 2.51 21.48 9.25
C GLN A 134 3.97 21.72 8.85
N LEU A 135 4.60 20.73 8.19
CA LEU A 135 5.97 20.81 7.70
C LEU A 135 6.11 21.52 6.33
N GLY A 136 4.99 21.96 5.73
CA GLY A 136 4.98 22.54 4.37
C GLY A 136 5.39 21.55 3.28
N LEU A 137 5.07 20.27 3.50
CA LEU A 137 5.35 19.15 2.62
C LEU A 137 4.04 18.58 2.01
N GLY A 138 4.17 17.58 1.14
CA GLY A 138 3.04 17.09 0.37
C GLY A 138 2.71 18.04 -0.77
N GLY A 139 1.45 18.36 -0.96
CA GLY A 139 0.96 19.14 -2.10
C GLY A 139 0.81 18.27 -3.37
N GLY A 140 -0.13 18.60 -4.23
CA GLY A 140 -0.37 17.88 -5.48
C GLY A 140 -0.81 16.42 -5.33
N ILE A 141 -1.15 15.95 -4.11
CA ILE A 141 -1.61 14.58 -3.88
C ILE A 141 -3.03 14.42 -4.42
N VAL A 142 -3.22 13.47 -5.32
CA VAL A 142 -4.52 13.05 -5.85
C VAL A 142 -5.07 11.93 -4.96
N HIS A 143 -6.38 11.91 -4.74
CA HIS A 143 -7.00 10.90 -3.90
C HIS A 143 -7.92 9.98 -4.70
N GLY A 144 -7.76 8.68 -4.52
CA GLY A 144 -8.81 7.70 -4.72
C GLY A 144 -9.64 7.54 -3.44
N VAL A 145 -10.72 6.79 -3.54
CA VAL A 145 -11.59 6.45 -2.41
C VAL A 145 -11.89 4.96 -2.39
N ALA A 146 -12.01 4.42 -1.21
CA ALA A 146 -12.41 3.03 -0.99
C ALA A 146 -13.44 2.94 0.12
N LEU A 147 -14.30 1.94 0.04
CA LEU A 147 -15.23 1.52 1.09
C LEU A 147 -15.02 0.03 1.31
N GLU A 148 -14.84 -0.35 2.56
CA GLU A 148 -14.69 -1.76 2.95
C GLU A 148 -15.61 -2.11 4.11
N ALA A 149 -15.85 -3.40 4.27
CA ALA A 149 -16.55 -3.97 5.41
C ALA A 149 -15.99 -5.35 5.73
N ASN A 150 -16.23 -5.81 6.94
CA ASN A 150 -15.95 -7.18 7.35
C ASN A 150 -17.24 -8.01 7.29
N VAL A 151 -17.14 -9.23 6.78
CA VAL A 151 -18.25 -10.20 6.70
C VAL A 151 -17.79 -11.53 7.28
N PRO A 152 -18.70 -12.42 7.72
CA PRO A 152 -18.33 -13.72 8.24
C PRO A 152 -17.38 -14.48 7.33
N TYR A 153 -16.44 -15.22 7.91
CA TYR A 153 -15.48 -16.02 7.16
C TYR A 153 -16.19 -17.10 6.33
N ASP A 154 -15.68 -17.31 5.13
CA ASP A 154 -16.11 -18.36 4.22
C ASP A 154 -14.88 -19.04 3.60
N ALA A 155 -14.73 -20.33 3.88
CA ALA A 155 -13.60 -21.13 3.44
C ALA A 155 -13.46 -21.23 1.91
N ARG A 156 -14.49 -20.91 1.13
CA ARG A 156 -14.40 -20.83 -0.34
C ARG A 156 -13.36 -19.84 -0.82
N PHE A 157 -13.04 -18.83 0.01
CA PHE A 157 -12.09 -17.77 -0.31
C PHE A 157 -10.71 -18.00 0.30
N ALA A 158 -10.50 -19.09 1.06
CA ALA A 158 -9.20 -19.40 1.66
C ALA A 158 -8.07 -19.37 0.63
N HIS A 159 -6.94 -18.78 0.97
CA HIS A 159 -5.73 -18.63 0.16
C HIS A 159 -5.94 -17.91 -1.19
N THR A 160 -7.04 -17.19 -1.37
CA THR A 160 -7.43 -16.62 -2.65
C THR A 160 -7.54 -15.09 -2.61
N MET A 161 -6.80 -14.43 -3.49
CA MET A 161 -6.96 -13.02 -3.81
C MET A 161 -8.06 -12.88 -4.86
N VAL A 162 -9.25 -12.43 -4.47
CA VAL A 162 -10.35 -12.16 -5.41
C VAL A 162 -10.32 -10.70 -5.81
N LEU A 163 -10.30 -10.44 -7.13
CA LEU A 163 -10.30 -9.10 -7.70
C LEU A 163 -11.33 -9.01 -8.84
N ASP A 164 -12.29 -8.11 -8.71
CA ASP A 164 -13.27 -7.80 -9.76
C ASP A 164 -12.93 -6.43 -10.37
N LEU A 165 -12.20 -6.45 -11.49
CA LEU A 165 -11.68 -5.25 -12.14
C LEU A 165 -12.77 -4.46 -12.87
N ALA A 166 -12.64 -3.12 -12.86
CA ALA A 166 -13.53 -2.19 -13.56
C ALA A 166 -15.02 -2.28 -13.15
N VAL A 167 -15.32 -2.77 -11.95
CA VAL A 167 -16.68 -2.74 -11.36
C VAL A 167 -17.05 -1.31 -10.98
N ILE A 168 -16.05 -0.49 -10.69
CA ILE A 168 -16.16 0.94 -10.43
C ILE A 168 -15.13 1.69 -11.29
N HIS A 169 -15.40 2.94 -11.65
CA HIS A 169 -14.50 3.68 -12.52
C HIS A 169 -13.16 3.95 -11.83
N GLY A 170 -12.08 3.60 -12.54
CA GLY A 170 -10.71 3.74 -12.04
C GLY A 170 -10.36 2.81 -10.89
N GLY A 171 -11.06 1.66 -10.76
CA GLY A 171 -10.81 0.77 -9.66
C GLY A 171 -11.37 -0.64 -9.80
N TYR A 172 -11.57 -1.29 -8.66
CA TYR A 172 -11.96 -2.69 -8.57
C TYR A 172 -12.64 -3.01 -7.22
N GLY A 173 -13.25 -4.19 -7.15
CA GLY A 173 -13.73 -4.80 -5.92
C GLY A 173 -12.84 -5.95 -5.48
N TRP A 174 -12.81 -6.24 -4.18
CA TRP A 174 -12.01 -7.32 -3.61
C TRP A 174 -12.78 -8.13 -2.57
N VAL A 175 -12.38 -9.40 -2.44
CA VAL A 175 -12.72 -10.26 -1.30
C VAL A 175 -11.43 -10.90 -0.82
N PHE A 176 -11.05 -10.61 0.42
CA PHE A 176 -9.80 -11.07 1.03
C PHE A 176 -10.04 -11.79 2.35
N PRO A 177 -9.53 -13.02 2.52
CA PRO A 177 -9.61 -13.73 3.80
C PRO A 177 -8.66 -13.10 4.83
N LYS A 178 -9.14 -12.90 6.06
CA LYS A 178 -8.36 -12.31 7.15
C LYS A 178 -8.43 -13.15 8.45
N GLY A 179 -8.36 -14.47 8.28
CA GLY A 179 -8.37 -15.43 9.37
C GLY A 179 -9.77 -15.75 9.86
N ASP A 180 -10.35 -14.90 10.67
CA ASP A 180 -11.67 -15.08 11.30
C ASP A 180 -12.83 -14.43 10.52
N HIS A 181 -12.52 -13.60 9.51
CA HIS A 181 -13.50 -12.91 8.68
C HIS A 181 -12.98 -12.75 7.24
N LEU A 182 -13.86 -12.28 6.33
CA LEU A 182 -13.48 -11.76 5.03
C LEU A 182 -13.54 -10.23 5.07
N ASN A 183 -12.54 -9.56 4.53
CA ASN A 183 -12.63 -8.15 4.21
C ASN A 183 -13.11 -8.01 2.76
N VAL A 184 -14.25 -7.37 2.58
CA VAL A 184 -14.84 -7.08 1.28
C VAL A 184 -14.79 -5.58 1.04
N GLY A 185 -14.49 -5.17 -0.19
CA GLY A 185 -14.43 -3.75 -0.47
C GLY A 185 -14.42 -3.40 -1.95
N VAL A 186 -14.63 -2.12 -2.20
CA VAL A 186 -14.58 -1.50 -3.52
C VAL A 186 -13.83 -0.17 -3.42
N GLY A 187 -12.99 0.11 -4.41
CA GLY A 187 -12.24 1.37 -4.45
C GLY A 187 -12.00 1.83 -5.88
N GLY A 188 -11.91 3.14 -6.07
CA GLY A 188 -11.73 3.75 -7.38
C GLY A 188 -11.45 5.25 -7.31
N ASN A 189 -11.80 5.98 -8.38
CA ASN A 189 -11.63 7.42 -8.43
C ASN A 189 -12.48 8.15 -7.37
N ALA A 190 -12.04 9.31 -6.91
CA ALA A 190 -12.75 10.07 -5.87
C ALA A 190 -14.21 10.40 -6.23
N SER A 191 -14.50 10.61 -7.52
CA SER A 191 -15.86 10.86 -8.03
C SER A 191 -16.83 9.69 -7.79
N GLU A 192 -16.32 8.49 -7.56
CA GLU A 192 -17.12 7.29 -7.33
C GLU A 192 -17.62 7.15 -5.89
N GLY A 193 -17.21 8.04 -4.98
CA GLY A 193 -17.62 8.01 -3.58
C GLY A 193 -19.10 7.74 -3.33
N PRO A 194 -20.04 8.41 -4.02
CA PRO A 194 -21.48 8.18 -3.85
C PRO A 194 -21.94 6.76 -4.23
N ARG A 195 -21.21 6.07 -5.11
CA ARG A 195 -21.56 4.73 -5.63
C ARG A 195 -20.98 3.58 -4.81
N LEU A 196 -19.97 3.83 -3.97
CA LEU A 196 -19.22 2.79 -3.27
C LEU A 196 -20.13 1.85 -2.47
N ARG A 197 -21.11 2.39 -1.74
CA ARG A 197 -22.02 1.57 -0.91
C ARG A 197 -22.87 0.62 -1.75
N THR A 198 -23.41 1.11 -2.86
CA THR A 198 -24.21 0.30 -3.78
C THR A 198 -23.37 -0.78 -4.43
N GLU A 199 -22.15 -0.45 -4.86
CA GLU A 199 -21.25 -1.39 -5.51
C GLU A 199 -20.69 -2.42 -4.51
N LEU A 200 -20.45 -2.05 -3.25
CA LEU A 200 -20.07 -3.00 -2.20
C LEU A 200 -21.15 -4.06 -1.96
N ARG A 201 -22.41 -3.65 -1.86
CA ARG A 201 -23.54 -4.60 -1.74
C ARG A 201 -23.64 -5.51 -2.96
N ARG A 202 -23.43 -4.96 -4.16
CA ARG A 202 -23.40 -5.74 -5.40
C ARG A 202 -22.24 -6.74 -5.38
N LEU A 203 -21.03 -6.35 -5.01
CA LEU A 203 -19.89 -7.25 -4.86
C LEU A 203 -20.23 -8.44 -3.96
N CYS A 204 -20.83 -8.19 -2.80
CA CYS A 204 -21.26 -9.26 -1.89
C CYS A 204 -22.22 -10.22 -2.59
N ASN A 205 -23.27 -9.71 -3.22
CA ASN A 205 -24.28 -10.54 -3.92
C ASN A 205 -23.65 -11.39 -5.07
N GLU A 206 -22.77 -10.81 -5.87
CA GLU A 206 -22.09 -11.51 -6.99
C GLU A 206 -21.19 -12.66 -6.50
N HIS A 207 -20.75 -12.60 -5.23
CA HIS A 207 -19.95 -13.64 -4.59
C HIS A 207 -20.76 -14.56 -3.65
N GLY A 208 -22.08 -14.36 -3.54
CA GLY A 208 -22.95 -15.14 -2.64
C GLY A 208 -22.64 -14.88 -1.17
N ILE A 209 -22.21 -13.66 -0.86
CA ILE A 209 -21.99 -13.14 0.49
C ILE A 209 -23.21 -12.30 0.88
N ASP A 210 -23.72 -12.49 2.09
CA ASP A 210 -24.83 -11.68 2.59
C ASP A 210 -24.35 -10.24 2.87
N PRO A 211 -24.84 -9.22 2.12
CA PRO A 211 -24.43 -7.84 2.36
C PRO A 211 -24.99 -7.26 3.68
N ASP A 212 -26.00 -7.86 4.26
CA ASP A 212 -26.58 -7.40 5.52
C ASP A 212 -25.82 -7.94 6.74
N ALA A 213 -24.98 -8.95 6.56
CA ALA A 213 -24.04 -9.43 7.56
C ALA A 213 -22.76 -8.55 7.63
N ALA A 214 -22.64 -7.50 6.82
CA ALA A 214 -21.48 -6.62 6.80
C ALA A 214 -21.41 -5.74 8.05
N VAL A 215 -20.28 -5.79 8.74
CA VAL A 215 -19.96 -4.97 9.92
C VAL A 215 -18.76 -4.09 9.63
N ASP A 216 -18.50 -3.10 10.49
CA ASP A 216 -17.35 -2.20 10.40
C ASP A 216 -17.19 -1.52 9.04
N THR A 217 -18.30 -1.16 8.40
CA THR A 217 -18.24 -0.48 7.09
C THR A 217 -17.58 0.88 7.21
N ARG A 218 -16.41 1.02 6.57
CA ARG A 218 -15.57 2.23 6.68
C ARG A 218 -15.00 2.67 5.35
N GLY A 219 -14.99 3.99 5.14
CA GLY A 219 -14.36 4.62 3.98
C GLY A 219 -12.93 5.08 4.28
N TYR A 220 -12.08 5.04 3.26
CA TYR A 220 -10.72 5.56 3.35
C TYR A 220 -10.31 6.26 2.05
N ARG A 221 -9.47 7.30 2.18
CA ARG A 221 -8.83 7.98 1.03
C ARG A 221 -7.51 7.31 0.70
N LEU A 222 -7.27 7.08 -0.58
CA LEU A 222 -6.05 6.50 -1.11
C LEU A 222 -5.19 7.63 -1.69
N PRO A 223 -4.15 8.09 -0.99
CA PRO A 223 -3.35 9.23 -1.41
C PRO A 223 -2.29 8.80 -2.43
N MET A 224 -2.34 9.37 -3.63
CA MET A 224 -1.43 9.11 -4.73
C MET A 224 -0.67 10.37 -5.08
N ARG A 225 0.65 10.32 -5.00
CA ARG A 225 1.52 11.46 -5.33
C ARG A 225 1.53 11.77 -6.83
N THR A 226 1.80 13.02 -7.12
CA THR A 226 2.20 13.48 -8.45
C THR A 226 3.70 13.83 -8.47
N PRO A 227 4.29 14.12 -9.64
CA PRO A 227 5.68 14.57 -9.72
C PRO A 227 5.98 15.83 -8.89
N GLU A 228 4.97 16.68 -8.67
CA GLU A 228 5.06 17.95 -7.95
C GLU A 228 5.02 17.80 -6.43
N THR A 229 4.71 16.60 -5.93
CA THR A 229 4.60 16.35 -4.48
C THR A 229 5.96 16.51 -3.80
N THR A 230 6.06 17.46 -2.88
CA THR A 230 7.27 17.70 -2.08
C THR A 230 7.35 16.71 -0.93
N LEU A 231 8.40 15.88 -0.88
CA LEU A 231 8.56 14.81 0.11
C LEU A 231 9.50 15.15 1.24
N ALA A 232 10.42 16.10 1.04
CA ALA A 232 11.40 16.52 2.03
C ALA A 232 11.80 17.97 1.81
N ARG A 233 12.19 18.65 2.91
CA ARG A 233 12.76 20.00 2.90
C ARG A 233 13.58 20.20 4.19
N GLY A 234 14.85 20.57 4.04
CA GLY A 234 15.74 20.70 5.20
C GLY A 234 15.76 19.43 6.04
N ASN A 235 15.49 19.54 7.32
CA ASN A 235 15.49 18.40 8.24
C ASN A 235 14.14 17.70 8.38
N ALA A 236 13.20 17.95 7.49
CA ALA A 236 11.85 17.37 7.52
C ALA A 236 11.58 16.49 6.31
N ALA A 237 10.85 15.39 6.52
CA ALA A 237 10.36 14.50 5.47
C ALA A 237 8.99 13.91 5.82
N VAL A 238 8.29 13.40 4.80
CA VAL A 238 7.06 12.61 4.95
C VAL A 238 7.19 11.27 4.23
N ILE A 239 6.60 10.20 4.80
CA ILE A 239 6.71 8.83 4.32
C ILE A 239 5.35 8.13 4.27
N GLY A 240 5.23 7.03 3.53
CA GLY A 240 4.00 6.25 3.40
C GLY A 240 2.83 7.07 2.86
N ASP A 241 1.62 6.87 3.41
CA ASP A 241 0.41 7.58 3.00
C ASP A 241 0.51 9.11 3.21
N ALA A 242 1.25 9.58 4.22
CA ALA A 242 1.48 11.02 4.43
C ALA A 242 2.26 11.67 3.27
N ALA A 243 3.03 10.88 2.55
CA ALA A 243 3.77 11.25 1.35
C ALA A 243 3.00 10.98 0.04
N GLY A 244 1.77 10.45 0.12
CA GLY A 244 0.97 10.07 -1.05
C GLY A 244 1.53 8.88 -1.82
N LEU A 245 2.15 7.91 -1.15
CA LEU A 245 2.87 6.81 -1.79
C LEU A 245 2.02 5.54 -2.00
N VAL A 246 0.71 5.69 -2.18
CA VAL A 246 -0.15 4.55 -2.58
C VAL A 246 0.00 4.31 -4.08
N ASP A 247 0.14 3.03 -4.47
CA ASP A 247 0.18 2.66 -5.89
C ASP A 247 -1.16 2.96 -6.58
N PRO A 248 -1.16 3.68 -7.71
CA PRO A 248 -2.40 4.16 -8.33
C PRO A 248 -3.29 3.07 -8.91
N PHE A 249 -2.74 1.91 -9.26
CA PHE A 249 -3.49 0.82 -9.87
C PHE A 249 -4.00 -0.18 -8.82
N SER A 250 -3.11 -0.65 -7.98
CA SER A 250 -3.44 -1.68 -6.98
C SER A 250 -4.05 -1.11 -5.70
N GLY A 251 -3.86 0.18 -5.41
CA GLY A 251 -4.23 0.76 -4.12
C GLY A 251 -3.37 0.24 -2.95
N ASP A 252 -2.31 -0.53 -3.24
CA ASP A 252 -1.35 -0.97 -2.22
C ASP A 252 -0.51 0.21 -1.74
N GLY A 253 -0.35 0.34 -0.44
CA GLY A 253 0.52 1.31 0.20
C GLY A 253 1.52 0.67 1.16
N MET A 254 1.42 -0.67 1.39
CA MET A 254 2.28 -1.35 2.37
C MET A 254 3.71 -1.49 1.88
N TYR A 255 3.91 -1.89 0.62
CA TYR A 255 5.24 -1.96 0.03
C TYR A 255 5.91 -0.59 0.02
N GLU A 256 5.20 0.44 -0.42
CA GLU A 256 5.70 1.81 -0.47
C GLU A 256 5.97 2.38 0.93
N ALA A 257 5.16 2.00 1.93
CA ALA A 257 5.39 2.37 3.32
C ALA A 257 6.74 1.83 3.82
N PHE A 258 7.03 0.55 3.58
CA PHE A 258 8.29 -0.06 4.00
C PHE A 258 9.49 0.48 3.23
N VAL A 259 9.38 0.64 1.91
CA VAL A 259 10.45 1.22 1.09
C VAL A 259 10.76 2.65 1.49
N SER A 260 9.73 3.49 1.60
CA SER A 260 9.93 4.91 1.97
C SER A 260 10.50 5.06 3.39
N ALA A 261 10.11 4.18 4.31
CA ALA A 261 10.66 4.13 5.66
C ALA A 261 12.18 3.88 5.65
N GLN A 262 12.64 2.87 4.91
CA GLN A 262 14.05 2.54 4.79
C GLN A 262 14.85 3.66 4.10
N LEU A 263 14.30 4.24 3.02
CA LEU A 263 14.94 5.35 2.31
C LEU A 263 15.06 6.59 3.18
N ALA A 264 14.02 6.92 3.96
CA ALA A 264 14.04 8.05 4.88
C ALA A 264 15.00 7.80 6.05
N ALA A 265 15.04 6.58 6.58
CA ALA A 265 15.99 6.22 7.63
C ALA A 265 17.45 6.35 7.15
N ALA A 266 17.78 5.89 5.94
CA ALA A 266 19.10 6.02 5.37
C ALA A 266 19.50 7.50 5.21
N ALA A 267 18.63 8.34 4.65
CA ALA A 267 18.88 9.78 4.52
C ALA A 267 19.03 10.47 5.89
N ALA A 268 18.22 10.09 6.87
CA ALA A 268 18.31 10.62 8.23
C ALA A 268 19.65 10.26 8.89
N LEU A 269 20.15 9.05 8.71
CA LEU A 269 21.48 8.64 9.21
C LEU A 269 22.61 9.45 8.55
N ASP A 270 22.49 9.74 7.26
CA ASP A 270 23.45 10.60 6.56
C ASP A 270 23.44 12.05 7.12
N VAL A 271 22.26 12.59 7.44
CA VAL A 271 22.16 13.90 8.11
C VAL A 271 22.73 13.84 9.52
N LEU A 272 22.41 12.80 10.31
CA LEU A 272 22.89 12.65 11.68
C LEU A 272 24.41 12.50 11.75
N SER A 273 25.03 11.86 10.77
CA SER A 273 26.49 11.69 10.66
C SER A 273 27.19 12.86 9.99
N GLY A 274 26.49 13.91 9.54
CA GLY A 274 27.05 15.08 8.87
C GLY A 274 27.42 14.86 7.39
N LYS A 275 27.03 13.72 6.79
CA LYS A 275 27.26 13.41 5.36
C LYS A 275 26.29 14.14 4.44
N ALA A 276 25.13 14.53 4.93
CA ALA A 276 24.13 15.31 4.21
C ALA A 276 23.68 16.51 5.04
N ALA A 277 23.35 17.61 4.35
CA ALA A 277 22.88 18.83 5.00
C ALA A 277 21.39 18.78 5.36
N GLY A 278 20.59 17.92 4.69
CA GLY A 278 19.15 17.78 4.88
C GLY A 278 18.58 16.49 4.28
N MET A 279 17.28 16.37 4.30
CA MET A 279 16.53 15.18 3.90
C MET A 279 16.24 15.12 2.39
N GLU A 280 16.70 16.05 1.57
CA GLU A 280 16.49 16.05 0.11
C GLU A 280 16.98 14.76 -0.60
N PRO A 281 18.08 14.10 -0.16
CA PRO A 281 18.50 12.81 -0.70
C PRO A 281 17.41 11.71 -0.62
N TYR A 282 16.55 11.77 0.40
CA TYR A 282 15.40 10.89 0.50
C TYR A 282 14.43 11.09 -0.67
N ALA A 283 14.05 12.32 -1.01
CA ALA A 283 13.14 12.60 -2.12
C ALA A 283 13.71 12.10 -3.46
N ALA A 284 15.02 12.27 -3.68
CA ALA A 284 15.72 11.75 -4.83
C ALA A 284 15.71 10.20 -4.85
N ALA A 285 15.88 9.55 -3.70
CA ALA A 285 15.83 8.09 -3.57
C ALA A 285 14.43 7.53 -3.87
N VAL A 286 13.36 8.18 -3.38
CA VAL A 286 11.96 7.84 -3.72
C VAL A 286 11.73 7.95 -5.24
N THR A 287 12.22 9.01 -5.86
CA THR A 287 12.10 9.21 -7.30
C THR A 287 12.80 8.09 -8.08
N ARG A 288 13.96 7.63 -7.66
CA ARG A 288 14.66 6.51 -8.31
C ARG A 288 14.01 5.16 -8.09
N ARG A 289 13.49 4.91 -6.86
CA ARG A 289 13.03 3.56 -6.47
C ARG A 289 11.53 3.36 -6.67
N ILE A 290 10.69 4.35 -6.33
CA ILE A 290 9.22 4.24 -6.30
C ILE A 290 8.59 4.84 -7.57
N ALA A 291 9.06 5.98 -8.08
CA ALA A 291 8.40 6.65 -9.21
C ALA A 291 8.24 5.78 -10.47
N PRO A 292 9.16 4.88 -10.84
CA PRO A 292 8.94 3.98 -11.97
C PRO A 292 7.75 3.03 -11.78
N LEU A 293 7.49 2.57 -10.54
CA LEU A 293 6.34 1.74 -10.19
C LEU A 293 5.05 2.57 -10.23
N THR A 294 5.05 3.74 -9.60
CA THR A 294 3.92 4.68 -9.63
C THR A 294 3.53 5.06 -11.07
N THR A 295 4.53 5.30 -11.94
CA THR A 295 4.29 5.60 -13.37
C THR A 295 3.65 4.42 -14.09
N ALA A 296 4.12 3.20 -13.83
CA ALA A 296 3.53 1.98 -14.36
C ALA A 296 2.09 1.79 -13.85
N GLY A 297 1.85 2.03 -12.56
CA GLY A 297 0.53 1.98 -11.93
C GLY A 297 -0.45 2.97 -12.57
N TRP A 298 -0.05 4.23 -12.78
CA TRP A 298 -0.87 5.22 -13.52
C TRP A 298 -1.17 4.78 -14.93
N GLY A 299 -0.18 4.20 -15.62
CA GLY A 299 -0.36 3.65 -16.97
C GLY A 299 -1.39 2.51 -17.00
N ALA A 300 -1.26 1.55 -16.08
CA ALA A 300 -2.20 0.43 -15.95
C ALA A 300 -3.62 0.93 -15.61
N LYS A 301 -3.75 1.88 -14.67
CA LYS A 301 -5.02 2.49 -14.31
C LYS A 301 -5.71 3.10 -15.53
N ARG A 302 -5.04 3.97 -16.28
CA ARG A 302 -5.59 4.57 -17.51
C ARG A 302 -5.96 3.52 -18.55
N ALA A 303 -5.14 2.47 -18.74
CA ALA A 303 -5.44 1.39 -19.66
C ALA A 303 -6.76 0.68 -19.31
N PHE A 304 -6.98 0.38 -18.04
CA PHE A 304 -8.23 -0.23 -17.58
C PHE A 304 -9.43 0.72 -17.61
N GLU A 305 -9.22 2.01 -17.44
CA GLU A 305 -10.28 3.02 -17.59
C GLU A 305 -10.72 3.16 -19.03
N ARG A 306 -9.78 3.29 -19.97
CA ARG A 306 -10.05 3.60 -21.39
C ARG A 306 -10.35 2.36 -22.21
N PHE A 307 -9.62 1.25 -21.97
CA PHE A 307 -9.68 0.02 -22.76
C PHE A 307 -9.82 -1.23 -21.88
N PRO A 308 -10.83 -1.34 -20.97
CA PRO A 308 -10.90 -2.37 -19.96
C PRO A 308 -10.88 -3.79 -20.54
N ARG A 309 -11.56 -4.03 -21.66
CA ARG A 309 -11.59 -5.35 -22.32
C ARG A 309 -10.22 -5.77 -22.85
N THR A 310 -9.51 -4.86 -23.52
CA THR A 310 -8.17 -5.10 -24.06
C THR A 310 -7.15 -5.29 -22.95
N ALA A 311 -7.13 -4.41 -21.95
CA ALA A 311 -6.26 -4.51 -20.80
C ALA A 311 -6.48 -5.84 -20.05
N TYR A 312 -7.73 -6.23 -19.84
CA TYR A 312 -8.07 -7.48 -19.19
C TYR A 312 -7.67 -8.71 -20.01
N ALA A 313 -7.91 -8.68 -21.34
CA ALA A 313 -7.48 -9.78 -22.22
C ALA A 313 -5.97 -10.01 -22.14
N LEU A 314 -5.16 -8.93 -22.11
CA LEU A 314 -3.72 -9.02 -21.92
C LEU A 314 -3.34 -9.52 -20.52
N ALA A 315 -4.02 -9.05 -19.46
CA ALA A 315 -3.77 -9.48 -18.08
C ALA A 315 -4.03 -10.98 -17.88
N ARG A 316 -4.97 -11.57 -18.60
CA ARG A 316 -5.29 -13.01 -18.56
C ARG A 316 -4.20 -13.92 -19.14
N LEU A 317 -3.29 -13.38 -19.95
CA LEU A 317 -2.26 -14.19 -20.60
C LEU A 317 -1.33 -14.81 -19.53
N PRO A 318 -0.94 -16.08 -19.66
CA PRO A 318 -0.03 -16.73 -18.72
C PRO A 318 1.30 -15.97 -18.50
N PRO A 319 1.95 -15.36 -19.53
CA PRO A 319 3.13 -14.55 -19.30
C PRO A 319 2.89 -13.29 -18.48
N SER A 320 1.70 -12.66 -18.60
CA SER A 320 1.32 -11.49 -17.78
C SER A 320 1.16 -11.88 -16.31
N PHE A 321 0.51 -13.02 -16.04
CA PHE A 321 0.39 -13.53 -14.67
C PHE A 321 1.76 -13.88 -14.07
N ARG A 322 2.66 -14.52 -14.83
CA ARG A 322 4.03 -14.80 -14.36
C ARG A 322 4.82 -13.54 -14.03
N ALA A 323 4.67 -12.48 -14.83
CA ALA A 323 5.30 -11.20 -14.53
C ALA A 323 4.71 -10.57 -13.26
N LEU A 324 3.39 -10.61 -13.07
CA LEU A 324 2.72 -10.17 -11.86
C LEU A 324 3.17 -10.97 -10.64
N GLU A 325 3.18 -12.29 -10.73
CA GLU A 325 3.67 -13.18 -9.67
C GLU A 325 5.09 -12.79 -9.23
N LYS A 326 6.02 -12.64 -10.18
CA LYS A 326 7.40 -12.23 -9.88
C LYS A 326 7.48 -10.85 -9.22
N LEU A 327 6.65 -9.90 -9.66
CA LEU A 327 6.58 -8.57 -9.05
C LEU A 327 6.09 -8.64 -7.60
N LEU A 328 4.99 -9.36 -7.35
CA LEU A 328 4.40 -9.47 -6.01
C LEU A 328 5.31 -10.24 -5.04
N ARG A 329 6.11 -11.18 -5.56
CA ARG A 329 7.07 -11.96 -4.77
C ARG A 329 8.40 -11.25 -4.56
N GLY A 330 8.71 -10.21 -5.36
CA GLY A 330 9.98 -9.51 -5.33
C GLY A 330 11.10 -10.21 -6.12
N ASP A 331 10.73 -11.13 -7.02
CA ASP A 331 11.66 -11.79 -7.95
C ASP A 331 11.88 -10.92 -9.20
N LEU A 332 11.14 -9.83 -9.32
CA LEU A 332 11.22 -8.79 -10.34
C LEU A 332 11.04 -7.42 -9.67
N ASP A 333 12.00 -6.53 -9.84
CA ASP A 333 11.94 -5.19 -9.21
C ASP A 333 10.93 -4.26 -9.90
N ARG A 334 10.92 -4.30 -11.23
CA ARG A 334 10.06 -3.44 -12.06
C ARG A 334 9.46 -4.22 -13.22
N PRO A 335 8.25 -3.87 -13.70
CA PRO A 335 7.66 -4.51 -14.87
C PRO A 335 8.57 -4.48 -16.11
N GLY A 336 9.39 -3.42 -16.27
CA GLY A 336 10.32 -3.25 -17.37
C GLY A 336 11.50 -4.24 -17.38
N ASP A 337 11.82 -4.86 -16.24
CA ASP A 337 12.92 -5.80 -16.07
C ASP A 337 12.55 -7.23 -16.53
N ALA A 338 11.27 -7.45 -16.90
CA ALA A 338 10.78 -8.72 -17.41
C ALA A 338 11.56 -9.19 -18.64
N ARG A 339 11.73 -10.52 -18.81
CA ARG A 339 12.50 -11.15 -19.91
C ARG A 339 11.63 -12.13 -20.70
N GLY A 340 12.07 -12.51 -21.89
CA GLY A 340 11.39 -13.52 -22.71
C GLY A 340 9.94 -13.16 -23.02
N MET A 341 9.03 -14.12 -22.90
CA MET A 341 7.59 -13.95 -23.17
C MET A 341 6.93 -12.94 -22.21
N GLU A 342 7.39 -12.84 -20.97
CA GLU A 342 6.90 -11.87 -19.99
C GLU A 342 7.18 -10.43 -20.46
N ARG A 343 8.39 -10.19 -21.05
CA ARG A 343 8.73 -8.89 -21.64
C ARG A 343 7.79 -8.53 -22.80
N GLY A 344 7.45 -9.52 -23.65
CA GLY A 344 6.48 -9.33 -24.73
C GLY A 344 5.12 -8.92 -24.20
N ALA A 345 4.59 -9.61 -23.20
CA ALA A 345 3.33 -9.29 -22.57
C ALA A 345 3.35 -7.89 -21.92
N MET A 346 4.41 -7.54 -21.19
CA MET A 346 4.55 -6.21 -20.60
C MET A 346 4.62 -5.09 -21.64
N ARG A 347 5.32 -5.31 -22.78
CA ARG A 347 5.34 -4.34 -23.88
C ARG A 347 3.95 -4.06 -24.45
N LEU A 348 3.12 -5.09 -24.61
CA LEU A 348 1.74 -4.92 -25.06
C LEU A 348 0.90 -4.15 -24.05
N ILE A 349 1.00 -4.45 -22.76
CA ILE A 349 0.33 -3.70 -21.69
C ILE A 349 0.76 -2.23 -21.70
N TYR A 350 2.07 -1.96 -21.82
CA TYR A 350 2.57 -0.58 -21.93
C TYR A 350 2.13 0.13 -23.20
N ALA A 351 1.97 -0.58 -24.33
CA ALA A 351 1.43 0.01 -25.55
C ALA A 351 -0.02 0.49 -25.35
N VAL A 352 -0.86 -0.35 -24.71
CA VAL A 352 -2.23 0.05 -24.35
C VAL A 352 -2.23 1.20 -23.34
N ALA A 353 -1.33 1.20 -22.35
CA ALA A 353 -1.19 2.28 -21.38
C ALA A 353 -0.81 3.61 -22.04
N ARG A 354 0.11 3.59 -23.01
CA ARG A 354 0.48 4.79 -23.81
C ARG A 354 -0.65 5.27 -24.69
N ALA A 355 -1.42 4.37 -25.31
CA ALA A 355 -2.58 4.74 -26.12
C ALA A 355 -3.75 5.30 -25.28
N ALA A 356 -3.72 5.08 -23.97
CA ALA A 356 -4.69 5.60 -23.01
C ALA A 356 -4.28 6.93 -22.38
N ALA A 357 -3.02 7.36 -22.59
CA ALA A 357 -2.50 8.63 -22.07
C ALA A 357 -2.94 9.81 -22.93
#